data_5e21f2a4e91b37e653d4acec1353d483
#
_entry.id   5e21f2a4e91b37e653d4acec1353d483
#
_cell.length_a   1.000
_cell.length_b   1.000
_cell.length_c   1.000
_cell.angle_alpha   90.00
_cell.angle_beta   90.00
_cell.angle_gamma   90.00
#
_symmetry.space_group_name_H-M   'P 1'
#
loop_
_entity.id
_entity.type
_entity.pdbx_description
1 polymer ?
#
loop_
_entity_poly.entity_id
_entity_poly.type
_entity_poly.pdbx_seq_one_letter_code
_entity_poly.pdbx_strand_id
1 'polypeptide(L)'
;MPMIDVYAPAGAFADKSQLARSLAAAVMVVEKVPDIPMFRENTAVFIHELPHDAISNVDGGADYVRVQILTNAGALDRHKQIALVERLTALVSGAPGNPPPPARIWVLLTEAPDGGWGLWGSAHTNDELIAAARSQMAAAAEAAQAAHNGEAPDA
;
A
#
# COMPACT_ATOMS: atom_id res chain seq x y z
N MET A 1 0.62 5.71 -4.83
CA MET A 1 1.60 4.59 -4.97
C MET A 1 2.40 4.47 -3.68
N PRO A 2 1.87 3.92 -2.62
CA PRO A 2 2.55 3.82 -1.33
C PRO A 2 3.55 2.67 -1.30
N MET A 3 4.63 2.86 -0.51
CA MET A 3 5.50 1.79 -0.06
C MET A 3 5.15 1.47 1.40
N ILE A 4 5.01 0.20 1.69
CA ILE A 4 4.52 -0.28 3.00
C ILE A 4 5.54 -1.26 3.56
N ASP A 5 6.09 -0.94 4.72
CA ASP A 5 7.00 -1.82 5.46
C ASP A 5 6.31 -2.35 6.70
N VAL A 6 6.27 -3.67 6.85
CA VAL A 6 5.73 -4.36 8.03
C VAL A 6 6.88 -5.03 8.77
N TYR A 7 7.18 -4.57 9.96
CA TYR A 7 8.15 -5.18 10.86
C TYR A 7 7.41 -5.99 11.92
N ALA A 8 7.68 -7.27 12.01
CA ALA A 8 6.97 -8.21 12.88
C ALA A 8 7.91 -9.24 13.49
N PRO A 9 7.57 -9.83 14.64
CA PRO A 9 8.29 -11.00 15.15
C PRO A 9 8.24 -12.15 14.15
N ALA A 10 9.33 -12.89 14.04
CA ALA A 10 9.40 -14.06 13.17
C ALA A 10 8.28 -15.06 13.51
N GLY A 11 7.58 -15.54 12.49
CA GLY A 11 6.47 -16.49 12.64
C GLY A 11 5.14 -15.88 13.08
N ALA A 12 5.01 -14.54 13.15
CA ALA A 12 3.74 -13.88 13.49
C ALA A 12 2.63 -14.16 12.47
N PHE A 13 2.96 -14.31 11.21
CA PHE A 13 2.00 -14.50 10.12
C PHE A 13 2.20 -15.82 9.39
N ALA A 14 1.12 -16.60 9.23
CA ALA A 14 1.15 -17.86 8.51
C ALA A 14 1.21 -17.67 6.98
N ASP A 15 0.54 -16.63 6.44
CA ASP A 15 0.54 -16.29 5.02
C ASP A 15 0.90 -14.81 4.81
N LYS A 16 2.20 -14.54 4.73
CA LYS A 16 2.74 -13.19 4.49
C LYS A 16 2.35 -12.64 3.12
N SER A 17 2.30 -13.49 2.11
CA SER A 17 1.95 -13.09 0.75
C SER A 17 0.50 -12.59 0.67
N GLN A 18 -0.43 -13.31 1.31
CA GLN A 18 -1.83 -12.88 1.37
C GLN A 18 -1.98 -11.58 2.18
N LEU A 19 -1.31 -11.48 3.33
CA LEU A 19 -1.33 -10.26 4.14
C LEU A 19 -0.80 -9.06 3.33
N ALA A 20 0.33 -9.22 2.65
CA ALA A 20 0.93 -8.17 1.82
C ALA A 20 -0.05 -7.66 0.74
N ARG A 21 -0.68 -8.59 -0.01
CA ARG A 21 -1.70 -8.22 -1.01
C ARG A 21 -2.89 -7.48 -0.39
N SER A 22 -3.37 -7.94 0.76
CA SER A 22 -4.50 -7.33 1.45
C SER A 22 -4.19 -5.91 1.93
N LEU A 23 -2.98 -5.68 2.46
CA LEU A 23 -2.54 -4.36 2.88
C LEU A 23 -2.39 -3.41 1.69
N ALA A 24 -1.75 -3.84 0.60
CA ALA A 24 -1.61 -3.04 -0.62
C ALA A 24 -2.97 -2.62 -1.19
N ALA A 25 -3.89 -3.58 -1.33
CA ALA A 25 -5.24 -3.31 -1.82
C ALA A 25 -6.01 -2.33 -0.91
N ALA A 26 -5.89 -2.49 0.41
CA ALA A 26 -6.54 -1.60 1.37
C ALA A 26 -6.05 -0.16 1.26
N VAL A 27 -4.76 0.05 1.07
CA VAL A 27 -4.19 1.39 0.90
C VAL A 27 -4.68 2.04 -0.39
N MET A 28 -4.67 1.33 -1.52
CA MET A 28 -5.21 1.83 -2.80
C MET A 28 -6.67 2.28 -2.68
N VAL A 29 -7.50 1.48 -1.99
CA VAL A 29 -8.92 1.81 -1.76
C VAL A 29 -9.08 3.07 -0.92
N VAL A 30 -8.32 3.21 0.16
CA VAL A 30 -8.41 4.39 1.06
C VAL A 30 -7.87 5.65 0.37
N GLU A 31 -6.77 5.54 -0.37
CA GLU A 31 -6.25 6.65 -1.17
C GLU A 31 -7.22 7.07 -2.29
N LYS A 32 -8.12 6.18 -2.71
CA LYS A 32 -9.03 6.36 -3.85
C LYS A 32 -8.29 6.54 -5.18
N VAL A 33 -7.20 5.80 -5.35
CA VAL A 33 -6.47 5.79 -6.61
C VAL A 33 -7.14 4.86 -7.63
N PRO A 34 -7.02 5.15 -8.95
CA PRO A 34 -7.56 4.28 -9.99
C PRO A 34 -6.95 2.87 -9.96
N ASP A 35 -7.75 1.87 -10.30
CA ASP A 35 -7.27 0.48 -10.43
C ASP A 35 -6.63 0.25 -11.82
N ILE A 36 -5.48 0.88 -12.05
CA ILE A 36 -4.69 0.80 -13.29
C ILE A 36 -3.31 0.22 -13.01
N PRO A 37 -2.61 -0.34 -14.02
CA PRO A 37 -1.30 -0.96 -13.85
C PRO A 37 -0.30 -0.08 -13.10
N MET A 38 -0.23 1.21 -13.41
CA MET A 38 0.66 2.15 -12.75
C MET A 38 0.53 2.13 -11.21
N PHE A 39 -0.68 2.09 -10.65
CA PHE A 39 -0.87 2.04 -9.21
C PHE A 39 -0.70 0.63 -8.66
N ARG A 40 -1.19 -0.39 -9.36
CA ARG A 40 -1.09 -1.79 -8.94
C ARG A 40 0.35 -2.28 -8.84
N GLU A 41 1.17 -1.97 -9.83
CA GLU A 41 2.55 -2.40 -9.93
C GLU A 41 3.49 -1.62 -9.01
N ASN A 42 3.09 -0.39 -8.63
CA ASN A 42 3.91 0.50 -7.83
C ASN A 42 3.34 0.74 -6.41
N THR A 43 2.45 -0.13 -5.93
CA THR A 43 2.03 -0.21 -4.53
C THR A 43 2.53 -1.52 -3.97
N ALA A 44 3.56 -1.46 -3.13
CA ALA A 44 4.27 -2.64 -2.66
C ALA A 44 4.30 -2.74 -1.13
N VAL A 45 4.31 -3.97 -0.62
CA VAL A 45 4.44 -4.29 0.80
C VAL A 45 5.66 -5.17 1.01
N PHE A 46 6.51 -4.77 1.93
CA PHE A 46 7.68 -5.53 2.39
C PHE A 46 7.44 -6.00 3.81
N ILE A 47 7.50 -7.30 4.05
CA ILE A 47 7.36 -7.88 5.40
C ILE A 47 8.73 -8.30 5.90
N HIS A 48 9.18 -7.63 6.96
CA HIS A 48 10.44 -7.86 7.64
C HIS A 48 10.19 -8.67 8.90
N GLU A 49 10.64 -9.91 8.92
CA GLU A 49 10.60 -10.74 10.11
C GLU A 49 11.86 -10.49 10.95
N LEU A 50 11.65 -10.14 12.22
CA LEU A 50 12.70 -9.86 13.16
C LEU A 50 12.78 -10.98 14.22
N PRO A 51 13.97 -11.41 14.62
CA PRO A 51 14.12 -12.29 15.77
C PRO A 51 13.62 -11.59 17.05
N HIS A 52 13.18 -12.37 18.04
CA HIS A 52 12.59 -11.81 19.28
C HIS A 52 13.51 -10.87 20.04
N ASP A 53 14.82 -11.10 19.99
CA ASP A 53 15.83 -10.25 20.62
C ASP A 53 16.13 -8.95 19.86
N ALA A 54 15.56 -8.78 18.65
CA ALA A 54 15.67 -7.56 17.86
C ALA A 54 14.49 -6.59 18.04
N ILE A 55 13.53 -6.92 18.90
CA ILE A 55 12.36 -6.08 19.22
C ILE A 55 12.31 -5.90 20.73
N SER A 56 12.18 -4.66 21.20
CA SER A 56 11.95 -4.40 22.62
C SER A 56 11.25 -3.05 22.81
N ASN A 57 10.28 -3.00 23.73
CA ASN A 57 9.86 -1.75 24.36
C ASN A 57 10.73 -1.48 25.61
N VAL A 58 10.39 -0.44 26.37
CA VAL A 58 11.11 -0.05 27.61
C VAL A 58 11.13 -1.19 28.65
N ASP A 59 10.07 -2.00 28.69
CA ASP A 59 9.87 -3.08 29.66
C ASP A 59 10.32 -4.46 29.14
N GLY A 60 10.96 -4.52 27.97
CA GLY A 60 11.43 -5.76 27.36
C GLY A 60 10.38 -6.53 26.55
N GLY A 61 9.19 -5.96 26.29
CA GLY A 61 8.18 -6.60 25.46
C GLY A 61 8.59 -6.64 23.99
N ALA A 62 8.42 -7.81 23.33
CA ALA A 62 8.88 -8.07 21.96
C ALA A 62 7.76 -8.45 20.97
N ASP A 63 6.49 -8.41 21.38
CA ASP A 63 5.32 -8.84 20.63
C ASP A 63 4.62 -7.66 19.90
N TYR A 64 5.39 -6.82 19.22
CA TYR A 64 4.88 -5.66 18.50
C TYR A 64 4.98 -5.86 16.99
N VAL A 65 4.03 -5.26 16.27
CA VAL A 65 4.10 -5.07 14.82
C VAL A 65 4.09 -3.57 14.51
N ARG A 66 5.02 -3.15 13.66
CA ARG A 66 5.06 -1.79 13.11
C ARG A 66 4.78 -1.84 11.62
N VAL A 67 3.72 -1.15 11.20
CA VAL A 67 3.41 -0.91 9.79
C VAL A 67 3.77 0.53 9.48
N GLN A 68 4.74 0.73 8.62
CA GLN A 68 5.14 2.05 8.15
C GLN A 68 4.69 2.24 6.70
N ILE A 69 4.02 3.35 6.43
CA ILE A 69 3.54 3.67 5.09
C ILE A 69 4.20 4.97 4.67
N LEU A 70 4.86 4.93 3.53
CA LEU A 70 5.35 6.10 2.82
C LEU A 70 4.42 6.38 1.64
N THR A 71 3.81 7.56 1.62
CA THR A 71 2.95 8.02 0.53
C THR A 71 3.51 9.29 -0.13
N ASN A 72 2.90 9.70 -1.23
CA ASN A 72 3.18 11.00 -1.82
C ASN A 72 2.62 12.13 -0.92
N ALA A 73 3.26 13.29 -0.93
CA ALA A 73 2.80 14.46 -0.20
C ALA A 73 1.33 14.78 -0.48
N GLY A 74 0.54 14.98 0.57
CA GLY A 74 -0.88 15.32 0.47
C GLY A 74 -1.80 14.20 -0.01
N ALA A 75 -1.34 12.96 -0.14
CA ALA A 75 -2.17 11.83 -0.56
C ALA A 75 -3.26 11.47 0.47
N LEU A 76 -2.97 11.69 1.74
CA LEU A 76 -3.83 11.32 2.87
C LEU A 76 -4.29 12.55 3.66
N ASP A 77 -5.54 12.96 3.47
CA ASP A 77 -6.20 13.87 4.39
C ASP A 77 -6.49 13.19 5.75
N ARG A 78 -6.96 13.95 6.74
CA ARG A 78 -7.22 13.43 8.09
C ARG A 78 -8.21 12.28 8.11
N HIS A 79 -9.24 12.31 7.27
CA HIS A 79 -10.24 11.25 7.20
C HIS A 79 -9.63 9.94 6.66
N LYS A 80 -8.83 10.05 5.60
CA LYS A 80 -8.10 8.91 5.04
C LYS A 80 -7.08 8.35 6.03
N GLN A 81 -6.36 9.21 6.77
CA GLN A 81 -5.42 8.78 7.81
C GLN A 81 -6.10 7.91 8.87
N ILE A 82 -7.26 8.35 9.39
CA ILE A 82 -8.03 7.59 10.39
C ILE A 82 -8.47 6.24 9.80
N ALA A 83 -9.12 6.26 8.65
CA ALA A 83 -9.61 5.06 7.99
C ALA A 83 -8.48 4.05 7.68
N LEU A 84 -7.32 4.56 7.28
CA LEU A 84 -6.17 3.72 6.95
C LEU A 84 -5.60 3.03 8.18
N VAL A 85 -5.40 3.77 9.28
CA VAL A 85 -4.90 3.20 10.55
C VAL A 85 -5.85 2.12 11.06
N GLU A 86 -7.15 2.37 11.09
CA GLU A 86 -8.17 1.39 11.51
C GLU A 86 -8.13 0.14 10.62
N ARG A 87 -8.14 0.34 9.31
CA ARG A 87 -8.20 -0.76 8.33
C ARG A 87 -6.97 -1.65 8.40
N LEU A 88 -5.77 -1.07 8.43
CA LEU A 88 -4.53 -1.84 8.47
C LEU A 88 -4.33 -2.54 9.81
N THR A 89 -4.68 -1.90 10.92
CA THR A 89 -4.68 -2.55 12.24
C THR A 89 -5.58 -3.78 12.25
N ALA A 90 -6.79 -3.68 11.69
CA ALA A 90 -7.72 -4.81 11.61
C ALA A 90 -7.18 -5.95 10.73
N LEU A 91 -6.57 -5.63 9.57
CA LEU A 91 -5.97 -6.63 8.69
C LEU A 91 -4.80 -7.36 9.33
N VAL A 92 -3.93 -6.63 10.03
CA VAL A 92 -2.77 -7.23 10.70
C VAL A 92 -3.22 -8.09 11.88
N SER A 93 -4.11 -7.60 12.74
CA SER A 93 -4.58 -8.35 13.92
C SER A 93 -5.46 -9.56 13.55
N GLY A 94 -6.13 -9.52 12.41
CA GLY A 94 -6.95 -10.61 11.87
C GLY A 94 -6.22 -11.59 10.97
N ALA A 95 -4.91 -11.38 10.73
CA ALA A 95 -4.13 -12.24 9.84
C ALA A 95 -3.97 -13.66 10.44
N PRO A 96 -3.99 -14.72 9.60
CA PRO A 96 -3.72 -16.07 10.08
C PRO A 96 -2.31 -16.22 10.68
N GLY A 97 -2.20 -16.98 11.76
CA GLY A 97 -0.95 -17.23 12.48
C GLY A 97 -1.07 -16.86 13.95
N ASN A 98 -0.11 -16.10 14.45
CA ASN A 98 -0.08 -15.60 15.82
C ASN A 98 0.16 -14.08 15.83
N PRO A 99 -0.73 -13.28 15.22
CA PRO A 99 -0.58 -11.82 15.21
C PRO A 99 -0.81 -11.26 16.62
N PRO A 100 -0.17 -10.11 16.96
CA PRO A 100 -0.45 -9.45 18.23
C PRO A 100 -1.84 -8.79 18.22
N PRO A 101 -2.39 -8.49 19.41
CA PRO A 101 -3.64 -7.74 19.53
C PRO A 101 -3.48 -6.30 18.97
N PRO A 102 -4.60 -5.62 18.62
CA PRO A 102 -4.55 -4.26 18.05
C PRO A 102 -3.72 -3.25 18.87
N ALA A 103 -3.72 -3.36 20.19
CA ALA A 103 -2.94 -2.49 21.08
C ALA A 103 -1.41 -2.63 20.92
N ARG A 104 -0.94 -3.66 20.24
CA ARG A 104 0.48 -3.94 19.96
C ARG A 104 0.84 -3.72 18.48
N ILE A 105 -0.04 -3.06 17.72
CA ILE A 105 0.17 -2.76 16.30
C ILE A 105 0.26 -1.25 16.14
N TRP A 106 1.38 -0.77 15.62
CA TRP A 106 1.58 0.63 15.29
C TRP A 106 1.50 0.82 13.78
N VAL A 107 0.62 1.71 13.34
CA VAL A 107 0.53 2.14 11.94
C VAL A 107 1.02 3.58 11.85
N LEU A 108 2.15 3.79 11.21
CA LEU A 108 2.82 5.08 11.10
C LEU A 108 2.74 5.57 9.65
N LEU A 109 2.25 6.79 9.49
CA LEU A 109 2.05 7.43 8.18
C LEU A 109 3.12 8.50 7.97
N THR A 110 3.83 8.41 6.85
CA THR A 110 4.86 9.37 6.43
C THR A 110 4.63 9.77 4.98
N GLU A 111 5.11 10.95 4.62
CA GLU A 111 5.00 11.46 3.26
C GLU A 111 6.39 11.76 2.69
N ALA A 112 6.63 11.36 1.44
CA ALA A 112 7.76 11.86 0.68
C ALA A 112 7.49 13.31 0.26
N PRO A 113 8.49 14.20 0.29
CA PRO A 113 8.30 15.56 -0.21
C PRO A 113 7.94 15.54 -1.70
N ASP A 114 7.22 16.56 -2.17
CA ASP A 114 6.93 16.70 -3.59
C ASP A 114 8.23 16.78 -4.41
N GLY A 115 8.30 16.03 -5.51
CA GLY A 115 9.54 15.81 -6.27
C GLY A 115 10.47 14.73 -5.71
N GLY A 116 10.13 14.14 -4.57
CA GLY A 116 10.93 13.09 -3.91
C GLY A 116 10.51 11.65 -4.24
N TRP A 117 9.52 11.45 -5.11
CA TRP A 117 9.05 10.11 -5.45
C TRP A 117 9.86 9.51 -6.61
N GLY A 118 10.79 8.60 -6.28
CA GLY A 118 11.62 7.91 -7.28
C GLY A 118 10.87 6.78 -7.97
N LEU A 119 10.67 6.87 -9.28
CA LEU A 119 10.02 5.85 -10.09
C LEU A 119 10.62 5.85 -11.50
N TRP A 120 10.80 4.67 -12.11
CA TRP A 120 11.37 4.52 -13.46
C TRP A 120 12.73 5.22 -13.66
N GLY A 121 13.52 5.31 -12.59
CA GLY A 121 14.85 5.95 -12.62
C GLY A 121 14.83 7.47 -12.55
N SER A 122 13.69 8.10 -12.31
CA SER A 122 13.52 9.55 -12.19
C SER A 122 12.79 9.93 -10.90
N ALA A 123 13.05 11.13 -10.38
CA ALA A 123 12.31 11.71 -9.27
C ALA A 123 11.11 12.49 -9.83
N HIS A 124 9.93 12.23 -9.30
CA HIS A 124 8.67 12.79 -9.81
C HIS A 124 7.99 13.69 -8.78
N THR A 125 7.40 14.75 -9.28
CA THR A 125 6.40 15.55 -8.56
C THR A 125 5.03 14.86 -8.59
N ASN A 126 4.13 15.27 -7.71
CA ASN A 126 2.74 14.79 -7.73
C ASN A 126 2.03 15.10 -9.04
N ASP A 127 2.26 16.29 -9.62
CA ASP A 127 1.66 16.68 -10.89
C ASP A 127 2.12 15.79 -12.06
N GLU A 128 3.40 15.42 -12.09
CA GLU A 128 3.94 14.49 -13.09
C GLU A 128 3.31 13.10 -12.96
N LEU A 129 3.16 12.59 -11.73
CA LEU A 129 2.50 11.31 -11.48
C LEU A 129 1.01 11.33 -11.83
N ILE A 130 0.32 12.43 -11.54
CA ILE A 130 -1.09 12.64 -11.95
C ILE A 130 -1.21 12.67 -13.48
N ALA A 131 -0.32 13.37 -14.16
CA ALA A 131 -0.30 13.43 -15.61
C ALA A 131 -0.06 12.04 -16.24
N ALA A 132 0.89 11.27 -15.72
CA ALA A 132 1.16 9.90 -16.15
C ALA A 132 -0.04 8.98 -15.95
N ALA A 133 -0.71 9.05 -14.79
CA ALA A 133 -1.92 8.28 -14.52
C ALA A 133 -3.06 8.63 -15.50
N ARG A 134 -3.29 9.91 -15.75
CA ARG A 134 -4.32 10.38 -16.74
C ARG A 134 -4.01 9.86 -18.13
N SER A 135 -2.76 9.93 -18.58
CA SER A 135 -2.34 9.41 -19.88
C SER A 135 -2.61 7.92 -20.01
N GLN A 136 -2.29 7.12 -18.97
CA GLN A 136 -2.55 5.68 -18.97
C GLN A 136 -4.05 5.37 -19.01
N MET A 137 -4.87 6.11 -18.25
CA MET A 137 -6.33 5.96 -18.29
C MET A 137 -6.92 6.31 -19.67
N ALA A 138 -6.44 7.37 -20.32
CA ALA A 138 -6.89 7.75 -21.66
C ALA A 138 -6.54 6.65 -22.68
N ALA A 139 -5.30 6.15 -22.68
CA ALA A 139 -4.88 5.07 -23.56
C ALA A 139 -5.69 3.78 -23.36
N ALA A 140 -6.01 3.45 -22.10
CA ALA A 140 -6.86 2.30 -21.81
C ALA A 140 -8.30 2.47 -22.32
N ALA A 141 -8.87 3.68 -22.23
CA ALA A 141 -10.19 3.98 -22.74
C ALA A 141 -10.24 3.91 -24.29
N GLU A 142 -9.23 4.45 -24.97
CA GLU A 142 -9.09 4.36 -26.42
C GLU A 142 -8.98 2.91 -26.90
N ALA A 143 -8.17 2.09 -26.22
CA ALA A 143 -8.02 0.68 -26.53
C ALA A 143 -9.34 -0.10 -26.36
N ALA A 144 -10.10 0.17 -25.29
CA ALA A 144 -11.40 -0.45 -25.05
C ALA A 144 -12.43 -0.05 -26.12
N GLN A 145 -12.43 1.22 -26.53
CA GLN A 145 -13.30 1.70 -27.59
C GLN A 145 -12.97 1.08 -28.95
N ALA A 146 -11.69 0.93 -29.29
CA ALA A 146 -11.25 0.29 -30.51
C ALA A 146 -11.65 -1.20 -30.56
N ALA A 147 -11.51 -1.91 -29.43
CA ALA A 147 -11.94 -3.31 -29.30
C ALA A 147 -13.46 -3.47 -29.51
N HIS A 148 -14.25 -2.57 -28.93
CA HIS A 148 -15.71 -2.60 -29.07
C HIS A 148 -16.17 -2.30 -30.51
N ASN A 149 -15.49 -1.38 -31.20
CA ASN A 149 -15.82 -1.03 -32.60
C ASN A 149 -15.33 -2.07 -33.62
N GLY A 150 -14.35 -2.90 -33.26
CA GLY A 150 -13.85 -4.00 -34.11
C GLY A 150 -14.68 -5.29 -34.05
N GLU A 151 -15.57 -5.40 -33.08
CA GLU A 151 -16.45 -6.57 -32.85
C GLU A 151 -17.87 -6.40 -33.40
N ALA A 152 -18.06 -5.55 -34.42
CA ALA A 152 -19.35 -5.47 -35.12
C ALA A 152 -19.59 -6.80 -35.86
N PRO A 153 -20.71 -7.52 -35.63
CA PRO A 153 -20.97 -8.80 -36.29
C PRO A 153 -21.20 -8.57 -37.76
N ASP A 154 -20.47 -9.32 -38.59
CA ASP A 154 -20.85 -9.58 -39.96
C ASP A 154 -22.24 -10.28 -39.94
N ALA A 155 -23.23 -9.59 -40.45
CA ALA A 155 -24.58 -10.09 -40.63
C ALA A 155 -24.73 -10.83 -41.98
#